data_f78b002ea9defef620a72c8a594be999
#
_entry.id   f78b002ea9defef620a72c8a594be999
#
_cell.length_a   1.000
_cell.length_b   1.000
_cell.length_c   1.000
_cell.angle_alpha   90.00
_cell.angle_beta   90.00
_cell.angle_gamma   90.00
#
_symmetry.space_group_name_H-M   'P 1'
#
loop_
_entity.id
_entity.type
_entity.pdbx_description
1 polymer ?
#
loop_
_entity_poly.entity_id
_entity_poly.type
_entity_poly.pdbx_seq_one_letter_code
_entity_poly.pdbx_strand_id
1 'polypeptide(L)'
;MSPSPRSGAPLDPRLVAALAEVPVVASVVGTQLLRQFLTAPAKVCILASFAVGQLPQVVPALGRAGKTVFVNVDSSPGLAQDRGALEFLKNMGAHGVVSTRLSLIEKGRPLGLLTMMKVFVTDRSNLRRSMDAIARGGPDLVEVMPAPIVARMSPQAQRAMSPSVAAGFVESPADVATALALGSTAAATSDHRLWHLRRDQLPPVPAAALKRPPASQE
;
A
#
# COMPACT_ATOMS: atom_id res chain seq x y z
N MET A 1 -21.77 20.79 6.03
CA MET A 1 -21.90 19.81 4.93
C MET A 1 -21.21 18.53 5.38
N SER A 2 -21.99 17.49 5.65
CA SER A 2 -21.42 16.17 5.97
C SER A 2 -20.67 15.65 4.74
N PRO A 3 -19.44 15.09 4.89
CA PRO A 3 -18.73 14.50 3.77
C PRO A 3 -19.57 13.32 3.26
N SER A 4 -19.85 13.31 1.97
CA SER A 4 -20.44 12.16 1.30
C SER A 4 -19.59 10.92 1.58
N PRO A 5 -20.22 9.76 1.89
CA PRO A 5 -19.48 8.52 2.07
C PRO A 5 -18.69 8.22 0.79
N ARG A 6 -17.49 7.64 0.96
CA ARG A 6 -16.65 7.19 -0.16
C ARG A 6 -17.52 6.54 -1.21
N SER A 7 -17.54 7.09 -2.41
CA SER A 7 -18.00 6.36 -3.59
C SER A 7 -17.04 5.18 -3.76
N GLY A 8 -17.38 4.06 -3.17
CA GLY A 8 -16.58 2.84 -3.22
C GLY A 8 -16.64 2.24 -4.62
N ALA A 9 -15.89 2.81 -5.55
CA ALA A 9 -15.55 2.02 -6.72
C ALA A 9 -14.84 0.74 -6.22
N PRO A 10 -15.26 -0.45 -6.64
CA PRO A 10 -14.59 -1.68 -6.24
C PRO A 10 -13.12 -1.60 -6.70
N LEU A 11 -12.21 -2.12 -5.87
CA LEU A 11 -10.80 -2.27 -6.27
C LEU A 11 -10.72 -3.00 -7.61
N ASP A 12 -9.70 -2.66 -8.40
CA ASP A 12 -9.41 -3.39 -9.65
C ASP A 12 -9.45 -4.91 -9.38
N PRO A 13 -10.30 -5.67 -10.09
CA PRO A 13 -10.45 -7.11 -9.87
C PRO A 13 -9.13 -7.89 -9.96
N ARG A 14 -8.19 -7.43 -10.80
CA ARG A 14 -6.86 -8.05 -10.93
C ARG A 14 -6.04 -7.86 -9.65
N LEU A 15 -6.12 -6.68 -9.05
CA LEU A 15 -5.45 -6.38 -7.79
C LEU A 15 -6.06 -7.23 -6.66
N VAL A 16 -7.39 -7.33 -6.61
CA VAL A 16 -8.11 -8.18 -5.64
C VAL A 16 -7.67 -9.63 -5.78
N ALA A 17 -7.66 -10.19 -7.00
CA ALA A 17 -7.26 -11.57 -7.26
C ALA A 17 -5.80 -11.82 -6.87
N ALA A 18 -4.89 -10.89 -7.21
CA ALA A 18 -3.46 -10.99 -6.89
C ALA A 18 -3.23 -11.03 -5.36
N LEU A 19 -3.91 -10.17 -4.60
CA LEU A 19 -3.79 -10.08 -3.15
C LEU A 19 -4.57 -11.18 -2.42
N ALA A 20 -5.57 -11.79 -3.05
CA ALA A 20 -6.25 -12.96 -2.50
C ALA A 20 -5.35 -14.20 -2.50
N GLU A 21 -4.51 -14.38 -3.51
CA GLU A 21 -3.58 -15.49 -3.62
C GLU A 21 -2.33 -15.29 -2.74
N VAL A 22 -1.66 -14.15 -2.93
CA VAL A 22 -0.46 -13.74 -2.17
C VAL A 22 -0.75 -12.41 -1.50
N PRO A 23 -1.09 -12.39 -0.21
CA PRO A 23 -1.51 -11.17 0.49
C PRO A 23 -0.33 -10.27 0.89
N VAL A 24 0.70 -10.27 0.06
CA VAL A 24 1.94 -9.51 0.28
C VAL A 24 2.18 -8.56 -0.89
N VAL A 25 2.37 -7.29 -0.58
CA VAL A 25 2.86 -6.26 -1.50
C VAL A 25 4.39 -6.18 -1.33
N ALA A 26 5.12 -6.44 -2.41
CA ALA A 26 6.57 -6.35 -2.38
C ALA A 26 7.03 -4.89 -2.34
N SER A 27 7.65 -4.45 -1.25
CA SER A 27 8.34 -3.16 -1.19
C SER A 27 9.75 -3.32 -1.77
N VAL A 28 9.88 -3.05 -3.07
CA VAL A 28 11.15 -3.19 -3.80
C VAL A 28 11.92 -1.89 -3.68
N VAL A 29 12.98 -1.90 -2.86
CA VAL A 29 13.82 -0.74 -2.59
C VAL A 29 15.09 -0.84 -3.43
N GLY A 30 15.21 0.04 -4.44
CA GLY A 30 16.33 0.03 -5.38
C GLY A 30 16.37 -1.22 -6.28
N THR A 31 17.38 -1.31 -7.13
CA THR A 31 17.46 -2.34 -8.19
C THR A 31 17.90 -3.72 -7.70
N GLN A 32 18.48 -3.82 -6.50
CA GLN A 32 19.10 -5.04 -5.99
C GLN A 32 18.10 -6.20 -5.82
N LEU A 33 16.85 -5.90 -5.49
CA LEU A 33 15.80 -6.88 -5.25
C LEU A 33 14.89 -7.16 -6.46
N LEU A 34 15.15 -6.52 -7.61
CA LEU A 34 14.32 -6.69 -8.81
C LEU A 34 14.28 -8.14 -9.31
N ARG A 35 15.43 -8.84 -9.28
CA ARG A 35 15.51 -10.23 -9.73
C ARG A 35 14.67 -11.14 -8.83
N GLN A 36 14.79 -10.97 -7.52
CA GLN A 36 14.01 -11.74 -6.54
C GLN A 36 12.51 -11.48 -6.72
N PHE A 37 12.11 -10.22 -6.95
CA PHE A 37 10.71 -9.90 -7.17
C PHE A 37 10.17 -10.47 -8.48
N LEU A 38 10.94 -10.47 -9.55
CA LEU A 38 10.52 -11.05 -10.83
C LEU A 38 10.15 -12.54 -10.72
N THR A 39 10.89 -13.30 -9.91
CA THR A 39 10.66 -14.74 -9.71
C THR A 39 9.68 -15.06 -8.57
N ALA A 40 9.34 -14.08 -7.71
CA ALA A 40 8.43 -14.29 -6.61
C ALA A 40 6.97 -14.45 -7.08
N PRO A 41 6.14 -15.25 -6.39
CA PRO A 41 4.70 -15.33 -6.64
C PRO A 41 3.94 -14.02 -6.40
N ALA A 42 4.43 -13.15 -5.51
CA ALA A 42 3.84 -11.83 -5.29
C ALA A 42 3.73 -11.05 -6.60
N LYS A 43 2.54 -10.57 -6.92
CA LYS A 43 2.25 -9.87 -8.18
C LYS A 43 2.21 -8.36 -8.03
N VAL A 44 2.04 -7.85 -6.82
CA VAL A 44 1.91 -6.41 -6.53
C VAL A 44 3.20 -5.89 -5.90
N CYS A 45 3.73 -4.78 -6.40
CA CYS A 45 4.88 -4.13 -5.79
C CYS A 45 4.74 -2.62 -5.67
N ILE A 46 5.51 -2.08 -4.73
CA ILE A 46 5.82 -0.65 -4.60
C ILE A 46 7.30 -0.48 -4.90
N LEU A 47 7.61 0.24 -5.98
CA LEU A 47 8.98 0.65 -6.29
C LEU A 47 9.34 1.89 -5.45
N ALA A 48 10.34 1.78 -4.60
CA ALA A 48 10.82 2.86 -3.75
C ALA A 48 12.32 3.10 -3.99
N SER A 49 12.74 4.37 -3.93
CA SER A 49 14.14 4.79 -4.13
C SER A 49 14.72 4.45 -5.51
N PHE A 50 13.88 4.38 -6.53
CA PHE A 50 14.31 4.30 -7.92
C PHE A 50 14.47 5.71 -8.48
N ALA A 51 15.66 6.03 -9.01
CA ALA A 51 15.86 7.29 -9.71
C ALA A 51 15.00 7.36 -10.98
N VAL A 52 14.53 8.55 -11.35
CA VAL A 52 13.65 8.76 -12.50
C VAL A 52 14.21 8.12 -13.79
N GLY A 53 15.52 8.16 -14.01
CA GLY A 53 16.18 7.55 -15.17
C GLY A 53 16.15 6.01 -15.20
N GLN A 54 15.87 5.34 -14.08
CA GLN A 54 15.75 3.88 -14.00
C GLN A 54 14.33 3.38 -14.32
N LEU A 55 13.32 4.20 -14.04
CA LEU A 55 11.92 3.84 -14.17
C LEU A 55 11.53 3.38 -15.60
N PRO A 56 12.00 4.02 -16.70
CA PRO A 56 11.64 3.62 -18.07
C PRO A 56 12.06 2.20 -18.45
N GLN A 57 13.06 1.65 -17.80
CA GLN A 57 13.48 0.26 -18.03
C GLN A 57 12.74 -0.71 -17.10
N VAL A 58 12.58 -0.32 -15.83
CA VAL A 58 12.06 -1.19 -14.77
C VAL A 58 10.54 -1.36 -14.85
N VAL A 59 9.79 -0.27 -14.98
CA VAL A 59 8.31 -0.32 -14.93
C VAL A 59 7.72 -1.16 -16.07
N PRO A 60 8.10 -0.94 -17.35
CA PRO A 60 7.57 -1.78 -18.43
C PRO A 60 8.03 -3.24 -18.36
N ALA A 61 9.25 -3.51 -17.86
CA ALA A 61 9.75 -4.87 -17.71
C ALA A 61 8.93 -5.66 -16.67
N LEU A 62 8.62 -5.07 -15.54
CA LEU A 62 7.75 -5.66 -14.51
C LEU A 62 6.32 -5.86 -15.05
N GLY A 63 5.77 -4.88 -15.78
CA GLY A 63 4.45 -4.98 -16.39
C GLY A 63 4.36 -6.16 -17.37
N ARG A 64 5.37 -6.35 -18.24
CA ARG A 64 5.45 -7.52 -19.15
C ARG A 64 5.56 -8.85 -18.41
N ALA A 65 6.15 -8.85 -17.19
CA ALA A 65 6.20 -10.02 -16.32
C ALA A 65 4.89 -10.27 -15.55
N GLY A 66 3.82 -9.54 -15.85
CA GLY A 66 2.51 -9.68 -15.20
C GLY A 66 2.45 -9.11 -13.79
N LYS A 67 3.37 -8.20 -13.44
CA LYS A 67 3.40 -7.53 -12.14
C LYS A 67 2.58 -6.25 -12.16
N THR A 68 1.85 -5.99 -11.08
CA THR A 68 1.15 -4.72 -10.83
C THR A 68 2.11 -3.76 -10.12
N VAL A 69 2.47 -2.68 -10.78
CA VAL A 69 3.53 -1.78 -10.35
C VAL A 69 2.96 -0.48 -9.83
N PHE A 70 3.18 -0.21 -8.55
CA PHE A 70 3.04 1.11 -7.95
C PHE A 70 4.42 1.77 -7.84
N VAL A 71 4.50 3.07 -8.12
CA VAL A 71 5.73 3.86 -7.92
C VAL A 71 5.53 4.81 -6.74
N ASN A 72 6.44 4.74 -5.77
CA ASN A 72 6.46 5.70 -4.66
C ASN A 72 7.09 7.00 -5.13
N VAL A 73 6.24 7.99 -5.43
CA VAL A 73 6.66 9.29 -5.97
C VAL A 73 7.49 10.08 -4.96
N ASP A 74 7.20 9.93 -3.66
CA ASP A 74 7.86 10.70 -2.60
C ASP A 74 9.34 10.29 -2.41
N SER A 75 9.69 9.05 -2.77
CA SER A 75 11.04 8.49 -2.56
C SER A 75 11.82 8.25 -3.85
N SER A 76 11.32 8.69 -5.02
CA SER A 76 11.98 8.49 -6.31
C SER A 76 12.84 9.70 -6.67
N PRO A 77 14.20 9.61 -6.57
CA PRO A 77 15.09 10.73 -6.86
C PRO A 77 14.92 11.24 -8.30
N GLY A 78 14.84 12.57 -8.45
CA GLY A 78 14.68 13.23 -9.74
C GLY A 78 13.24 13.20 -10.31
N LEU A 79 12.31 12.50 -9.69
CA LEU A 79 10.91 12.51 -10.09
C LEU A 79 10.20 13.71 -9.44
N ALA A 80 9.60 14.56 -10.24
CA ALA A 80 8.81 15.69 -9.74
C ALA A 80 7.54 15.18 -9.01
N GLN A 81 7.03 16.01 -8.09
CA GLN A 81 5.82 15.67 -7.32
C GLN A 81 4.63 16.49 -7.83
N ASP A 82 4.37 16.34 -9.12
CA ASP A 82 3.35 17.10 -9.85
C ASP A 82 2.57 16.22 -10.84
N ARG A 83 1.67 16.83 -11.58
CA ARG A 83 0.85 16.14 -12.58
C ARG A 83 1.71 15.57 -13.73
N GLY A 84 2.74 16.29 -14.16
CA GLY A 84 3.63 15.84 -15.25
C GLY A 84 4.34 14.52 -14.91
N ALA A 85 4.79 14.37 -13.66
CA ALA A 85 5.36 13.13 -13.18
C ALA A 85 4.33 11.97 -13.21
N LEU A 86 3.07 12.23 -12.84
CA LEU A 86 2.01 11.20 -12.90
C LEU A 86 1.71 10.79 -14.35
N GLU A 87 1.66 11.73 -15.28
CA GLU A 87 1.50 11.46 -16.71
C GLU A 87 2.68 10.66 -17.27
N PHE A 88 3.90 11.01 -16.89
CA PHE A 88 5.11 10.28 -17.24
C PHE A 88 5.04 8.82 -16.74
N LEU A 89 4.67 8.60 -15.49
CA LEU A 89 4.51 7.25 -14.91
C LEU A 89 3.41 6.45 -15.64
N LYS A 90 2.27 7.09 -15.94
CA LYS A 90 1.17 6.47 -16.69
C LYS A 90 1.63 6.02 -18.08
N ASN A 91 2.33 6.90 -18.80
CA ASN A 91 2.77 6.64 -20.17
C ASN A 91 3.79 5.51 -20.26
N MET A 92 4.58 5.27 -19.22
CA MET A 92 5.48 4.12 -19.16
C MET A 92 4.83 2.82 -18.68
N GLY A 93 3.53 2.84 -18.33
CA GLY A 93 2.77 1.66 -17.95
C GLY A 93 2.77 1.36 -16.45
N ALA A 94 3.06 2.34 -15.58
CA ALA A 94 2.79 2.19 -14.16
C ALA A 94 1.29 2.00 -13.92
N HIS A 95 0.95 1.05 -13.06
CA HIS A 95 -0.44 0.75 -12.72
C HIS A 95 -0.96 1.74 -11.68
N GLY A 96 -0.07 2.22 -10.79
CA GLY A 96 -0.46 3.14 -9.75
C GLY A 96 0.72 3.89 -9.14
N VAL A 97 0.37 4.77 -8.21
CA VAL A 97 1.32 5.61 -7.49
C VAL A 97 1.07 5.54 -5.99
N VAL A 98 2.15 5.71 -5.22
CA VAL A 98 2.10 5.84 -3.76
C VAL A 98 2.62 7.21 -3.39
N SER A 99 1.91 7.93 -2.52
CA SER A 99 2.36 9.21 -1.99
C SER A 99 1.70 9.53 -0.64
N THR A 100 2.40 10.31 0.18
CA THR A 100 1.85 10.96 1.37
C THR A 100 1.02 12.20 1.04
N ARG A 101 1.12 12.71 -0.20
CA ARG A 101 0.53 13.98 -0.63
C ARG A 101 -0.84 13.78 -1.24
N LEU A 102 -1.86 14.33 -0.56
CA LEU A 102 -3.24 14.31 -1.03
C LEU A 102 -3.39 14.82 -2.47
N SER A 103 -2.66 15.88 -2.82
CA SER A 103 -2.74 16.48 -4.16
C SER A 103 -2.30 15.54 -5.30
N LEU A 104 -1.39 14.60 -5.03
CA LEU A 104 -0.98 13.59 -6.02
C LEU A 104 -2.03 12.48 -6.14
N ILE A 105 -2.66 12.10 -5.03
CA ILE A 105 -3.78 11.14 -5.02
C ILE A 105 -4.95 11.69 -5.85
N GLU A 106 -5.35 12.94 -5.61
CA GLU A 106 -6.44 13.61 -6.36
C GLU A 106 -6.15 13.74 -7.85
N LYS A 107 -4.89 14.00 -8.24
CA LYS A 107 -4.47 14.14 -9.63
C LYS A 107 -4.26 12.80 -10.35
N GLY A 108 -3.95 11.72 -9.63
CA GLY A 108 -3.68 10.41 -10.21
C GLY A 108 -4.93 9.71 -10.76
N ARG A 109 -6.04 9.80 -10.03
CA ARG A 109 -7.31 9.15 -10.41
C ARG A 109 -7.84 9.57 -11.79
N PRO A 110 -7.93 10.86 -12.15
CA PRO A 110 -8.38 11.26 -13.49
C PRO A 110 -7.47 10.79 -14.61
N LEU A 111 -6.21 10.46 -14.31
CA LEU A 111 -5.27 9.87 -15.26
C LEU A 111 -5.45 8.35 -15.41
N GLY A 112 -6.35 7.74 -14.63
CA GLY A 112 -6.55 6.29 -14.62
C GLY A 112 -5.39 5.52 -13.96
N LEU A 113 -4.66 6.17 -13.03
CA LEU A 113 -3.72 5.52 -12.13
C LEU A 113 -4.45 5.05 -10.88
N LEU A 114 -4.14 3.84 -10.42
CA LEU A 114 -4.47 3.44 -9.07
C LEU A 114 -3.70 4.31 -8.07
N THR A 115 -4.35 4.70 -7.00
CA THR A 115 -3.76 5.59 -6.00
C THR A 115 -3.68 4.92 -4.64
N MET A 116 -2.50 4.96 -4.05
CA MET A 116 -2.27 4.46 -2.70
C MET A 116 -1.78 5.62 -1.83
N MET A 117 -2.59 6.02 -0.86
CA MET A 117 -2.19 7.07 0.07
C MET A 117 -1.40 6.47 1.22
N LYS A 118 -0.13 6.88 1.36
CA LYS A 118 0.73 6.47 2.47
C LYS A 118 0.44 7.33 3.71
N VAL A 119 0.22 6.66 4.84
CA VAL A 119 -0.09 7.30 6.12
C VAL A 119 0.86 6.79 7.20
N PHE A 120 1.56 7.71 7.85
CA PHE A 120 2.33 7.44 9.07
C PHE A 120 1.49 7.81 10.28
N VAL A 121 1.04 6.82 11.04
CA VAL A 121 0.23 7.05 12.23
C VAL A 121 1.15 7.17 13.45
N THR A 122 1.41 8.40 13.88
CA THR A 122 2.30 8.72 15.01
C THR A 122 1.52 8.95 16.30
N ASP A 123 0.33 9.55 16.21
CA ASP A 123 -0.52 9.91 17.33
C ASP A 123 -2.00 10.04 16.88
N ARG A 124 -2.90 10.29 17.85
CA ARG A 124 -4.34 10.43 17.59
C ARG A 124 -4.70 11.62 16.71
N SER A 125 -3.97 12.74 16.84
CA SER A 125 -4.20 13.95 16.03
C SER A 125 -3.80 13.71 14.57
N ASN A 126 -2.63 13.08 14.36
CA ASN A 126 -2.17 12.67 13.03
C ASN A 126 -3.14 11.67 12.39
N LEU A 127 -3.63 10.67 13.15
CA LEU A 127 -4.62 9.70 12.68
C LEU A 127 -5.90 10.40 12.17
N ARG A 128 -6.43 11.37 12.94
CA ARG A 128 -7.64 12.12 12.55
C ARG A 128 -7.42 12.90 11.25
N ARG A 129 -6.32 13.66 11.14
CA ARG A 129 -5.97 14.40 9.92
C ARG A 129 -5.81 13.47 8.71
N SER A 130 -5.24 12.30 8.92
CA SER A 130 -5.10 11.29 7.87
C SER A 130 -6.45 10.77 7.41
N MET A 131 -7.36 10.48 8.32
CA MET A 131 -8.73 10.06 7.98
C MET A 131 -9.47 11.14 7.16
N ASP A 132 -9.33 12.42 7.53
CA ASP A 132 -9.92 13.54 6.81
C ASP A 132 -9.32 13.67 5.40
N ALA A 133 -8.00 13.51 5.26
CA ALA A 133 -7.34 13.54 3.97
C ALA A 133 -7.77 12.37 3.07
N ILE A 134 -7.88 11.16 3.63
CA ILE A 134 -8.38 9.98 2.92
C ILE A 134 -9.83 10.18 2.47
N ALA A 135 -10.68 10.74 3.33
CA ALA A 135 -12.08 11.01 2.98
C ALA A 135 -12.20 12.00 1.82
N ARG A 136 -11.32 12.99 1.73
CA ARG A 136 -11.29 13.97 0.62
C ARG A 136 -10.69 13.38 -0.65
N GLY A 137 -9.53 12.73 -0.55
CA GLY A 137 -8.80 12.23 -1.73
C GLY A 137 -9.38 10.96 -2.33
N GLY A 138 -10.09 10.15 -1.55
CA GLY A 138 -10.69 8.90 -1.98
C GLY A 138 -9.68 7.93 -2.63
N PRO A 139 -8.50 7.66 -2.03
CA PRO A 139 -7.52 6.75 -2.63
C PRO A 139 -8.11 5.36 -2.80
N ASP A 140 -7.61 4.61 -3.79
CA ASP A 140 -8.02 3.22 -4.01
C ASP A 140 -7.51 2.30 -2.88
N LEU A 141 -6.33 2.61 -2.34
CA LEU A 141 -5.70 1.92 -1.20
C LEU A 141 -5.11 2.92 -0.21
N VAL A 142 -4.98 2.48 1.03
CA VAL A 142 -4.25 3.23 2.08
C VAL A 142 -3.10 2.36 2.60
N GLU A 143 -1.86 2.82 2.45
CA GLU A 143 -0.69 2.19 3.09
C GLU A 143 -0.55 2.75 4.51
N VAL A 144 -0.84 1.92 5.52
CA VAL A 144 -0.80 2.29 6.94
C VAL A 144 0.53 1.89 7.55
N MET A 145 1.25 2.85 8.09
CA MET A 145 2.54 2.66 8.73
C MET A 145 2.58 3.25 10.15
N PRO A 146 3.23 2.57 11.11
CA PRO A 146 3.75 1.21 11.02
C PRO A 146 2.65 0.14 11.18
N ALA A 147 2.83 -1.06 10.63
CA ALA A 147 1.83 -2.14 10.66
C ALA A 147 1.27 -2.44 12.07
N PRO A 148 2.07 -2.49 13.15
CA PRO A 148 1.57 -2.75 14.50
C PRO A 148 0.52 -1.73 15.01
N ILE A 149 0.45 -0.54 14.41
CA ILE A 149 -0.55 0.47 14.83
C ILE A 149 -1.99 0.05 14.49
N VAL A 150 -2.16 -0.83 13.49
CA VAL A 150 -3.49 -1.30 13.07
C VAL A 150 -4.25 -1.93 14.24
N ALA A 151 -3.55 -2.68 15.11
CA ALA A 151 -4.14 -3.27 16.31
C ALA A 151 -4.63 -2.23 17.33
N ARG A 152 -4.10 -1.02 17.29
CA ARG A 152 -4.45 0.08 18.22
C ARG A 152 -5.50 1.03 17.66
N MET A 153 -5.82 0.91 16.38
CA MET A 153 -6.83 1.75 15.74
C MET A 153 -8.24 1.33 16.16
N SER A 154 -9.14 2.30 16.31
CA SER A 154 -10.56 2.02 16.51
C SER A 154 -11.17 1.34 15.26
N PRO A 155 -12.30 0.58 15.39
CA PRO A 155 -13.00 0.04 14.23
C PRO A 155 -13.39 1.09 13.20
N GLN A 156 -13.74 2.28 13.66
CA GLN A 156 -14.06 3.41 12.79
C GLN A 156 -12.84 3.84 11.98
N ALA A 157 -11.66 3.96 12.61
CA ALA A 157 -10.42 4.32 11.93
C ALA A 157 -9.98 3.23 10.93
N GLN A 158 -10.08 1.95 11.29
CA GLN A 158 -9.80 0.84 10.39
C GLN A 158 -10.71 0.88 9.16
N ARG A 159 -12.02 1.09 9.34
CA ARG A 159 -12.96 1.24 8.21
C ARG A 159 -12.65 2.47 7.35
N ALA A 160 -12.29 3.60 7.98
CA ALA A 160 -11.94 4.82 7.27
C ALA A 160 -10.68 4.67 6.40
N MET A 161 -9.78 3.77 6.76
CA MET A 161 -8.55 3.46 6.02
C MET A 161 -8.68 2.24 5.09
N SER A 162 -9.83 1.56 5.07
CA SER A 162 -10.04 0.40 4.20
C SER A 162 -10.40 0.85 2.76
N PRO A 163 -9.92 0.12 1.73
CA PRO A 163 -8.99 -1.00 1.76
C PRO A 163 -7.56 -0.56 2.12
N SER A 164 -6.88 -1.32 3.00
CA SER A 164 -5.55 -0.94 3.49
C SER A 164 -4.47 -2.00 3.26
N VAL A 165 -3.24 -1.51 3.19
CA VAL A 165 -2.02 -2.31 3.19
C VAL A 165 -1.23 -1.93 4.44
N ALA A 166 -1.01 -2.87 5.36
CA ALA A 166 -0.21 -2.65 6.55
C ALA A 166 1.28 -2.74 6.20
N ALA A 167 2.07 -1.74 6.53
CA ALA A 167 3.47 -1.65 6.14
C ALA A 167 4.39 -1.23 7.30
N GLY A 168 5.67 -1.57 7.18
CA GLY A 168 6.67 -1.32 8.22
C GLY A 168 6.60 -2.33 9.38
N PHE A 169 7.76 -2.86 9.76
CA PHE A 169 7.91 -3.93 10.76
C PHE A 169 7.13 -5.22 10.43
N VAL A 170 6.96 -5.52 9.15
CA VAL A 170 6.42 -6.80 8.67
C VAL A 170 7.62 -7.69 8.32
N GLU A 171 8.00 -8.57 9.25
CA GLU A 171 9.25 -9.35 9.20
C GLU A 171 9.02 -10.87 9.24
N SER A 172 7.77 -11.28 9.49
CA SER A 172 7.41 -12.69 9.62
C SER A 172 6.05 -13.02 8.99
N PRO A 173 5.77 -14.31 8.69
CA PRO A 173 4.43 -14.76 8.30
C PRO A 173 3.34 -14.43 9.33
N ALA A 174 3.70 -14.39 10.62
CA ALA A 174 2.77 -14.03 11.69
C ALA A 174 2.36 -12.56 11.64
N ASP A 175 3.25 -11.65 11.23
CA ASP A 175 2.92 -10.24 11.06
C ASP A 175 1.95 -10.06 9.90
N VAL A 176 2.16 -10.77 8.78
CA VAL A 176 1.23 -10.78 7.65
C VAL A 176 -0.13 -11.29 8.10
N ALA A 177 -0.19 -12.46 8.77
CA ALA A 177 -1.44 -13.04 9.26
C ALA A 177 -2.18 -12.10 10.21
N THR A 178 -1.45 -11.44 11.12
CA THR A 178 -2.00 -10.47 12.07
C THR A 178 -2.59 -9.25 11.36
N ALA A 179 -1.87 -8.68 10.38
CA ALA A 179 -2.36 -7.55 9.60
C ALA A 179 -3.69 -7.86 8.90
N LEU A 180 -3.80 -9.05 8.29
CA LEU A 180 -5.03 -9.49 7.61
C LEU A 180 -6.17 -9.72 8.60
N ALA A 181 -5.90 -10.38 9.74
CA ALA A 181 -6.90 -10.64 10.77
C ALA A 181 -7.44 -9.34 11.41
N LEU A 182 -6.64 -8.27 11.39
CA LEU A 182 -7.04 -6.92 11.81
C LEU A 182 -7.76 -6.12 10.71
N GLY A 183 -8.01 -6.72 9.54
CA GLY A 183 -8.81 -6.13 8.47
C GLY A 183 -8.01 -5.44 7.35
N SER A 184 -6.68 -5.54 7.34
CA SER A 184 -5.91 -5.09 6.19
C SER A 184 -6.10 -6.05 5.00
N THR A 185 -6.11 -5.51 3.79
CA THR A 185 -6.23 -6.29 2.55
C THR A 185 -4.95 -7.08 2.26
N ALA A 186 -3.80 -6.50 2.61
CA ALA A 186 -2.47 -7.06 2.42
C ALA A 186 -1.48 -6.48 3.43
N ALA A 187 -0.28 -7.05 3.48
CA ALA A 187 0.86 -6.48 4.18
C ALA A 187 1.99 -6.15 3.19
N ALA A 188 2.69 -5.02 3.38
CA ALA A 188 3.83 -4.65 2.55
C ALA A 188 5.14 -4.85 3.32
N THR A 189 6.12 -5.47 2.67
CA THR A 189 7.42 -5.74 3.25
C THR A 189 8.54 -5.71 2.22
N SER A 190 9.74 -5.31 2.64
CA SER A 190 10.98 -5.42 1.86
C SER A 190 11.69 -6.76 2.09
N ASP A 191 11.23 -7.60 3.02
CA ASP A 191 11.76 -8.95 3.17
C ASP A 191 11.30 -9.83 2.00
N HIS A 192 12.22 -10.08 1.07
CA HIS A 192 11.93 -10.86 -0.14
C HIS A 192 11.52 -12.31 0.13
N ARG A 193 11.83 -12.87 1.31
CA ARG A 193 11.38 -14.21 1.71
C ARG A 193 9.86 -14.28 1.82
N LEU A 194 9.23 -13.21 2.31
CA LEU A 194 7.78 -13.10 2.45
C LEU A 194 7.04 -12.89 1.13
N TRP A 195 7.72 -12.53 0.04
CA TRP A 195 7.10 -12.38 -1.27
C TRP A 195 6.65 -13.72 -1.88
N HIS A 196 7.03 -14.84 -1.25
CA HIS A 196 6.63 -16.19 -1.61
C HIS A 196 5.47 -16.72 -0.76
N LEU A 197 5.04 -15.97 0.26
CA LEU A 197 4.05 -16.41 1.23
C LEU A 197 2.64 -16.39 0.64
N ARG A 198 2.06 -17.57 0.43
CA ARG A 198 0.68 -17.72 -0.01
C ARG A 198 -0.29 -17.63 1.16
N ARG A 199 -1.54 -17.28 0.87
CA ARG A 199 -2.58 -17.14 1.89
C ARG A 199 -2.84 -18.43 2.68
N ASP A 200 -2.79 -19.58 2.04
CA ASP A 200 -2.97 -20.91 2.65
C ASP A 200 -1.79 -21.35 3.55
N GLN A 201 -0.68 -20.64 3.47
CA GLN A 201 0.52 -20.88 4.28
C GLN A 201 0.60 -19.97 5.53
N LEU A 202 -0.40 -19.11 5.71
CA LEU A 202 -0.41 -18.20 6.86
C LEU A 202 -0.63 -18.97 8.17
N PRO A 203 0.15 -18.66 9.23
CA PRO A 203 -0.07 -19.27 10.52
C PRO A 203 -1.35 -18.75 11.17
N PRO A 204 -1.94 -19.50 12.12
CA PRO A 204 -3.04 -19.01 12.93
C PRO A 204 -2.60 -17.80 13.75
N VAL A 205 -3.50 -16.82 13.90
CA VAL A 205 -3.23 -15.60 14.67
C VAL A 205 -3.61 -15.83 16.14
N PRO A 206 -2.67 -15.68 17.08
CA PRO A 206 -2.98 -15.79 18.49
C PRO A 206 -4.01 -14.74 18.93
N ALA A 207 -4.98 -15.13 19.74
CA ALA A 207 -6.02 -14.20 20.24
C ALA A 207 -5.41 -12.98 20.97
N ALA A 208 -4.24 -13.13 21.57
CA ALA A 208 -3.51 -12.04 22.22
C ALA A 208 -3.08 -10.93 21.23
N ALA A 209 -2.71 -11.29 19.99
CA ALA A 209 -2.31 -10.35 18.95
C ALA A 209 -3.48 -9.50 18.43
N LEU A 210 -4.72 -9.97 18.61
CA LEU A 210 -5.95 -9.29 18.21
C LEU A 210 -6.55 -8.44 19.35
N LYS A 211 -6.05 -8.59 20.59
CA LYS A 211 -6.53 -7.81 21.73
C LYS A 211 -6.10 -6.36 21.61
N ARG A 212 -7.08 -5.48 21.58
CA ARG A 212 -6.82 -4.05 21.72
C ARG A 212 -6.41 -3.75 23.16
N PRO A 213 -5.41 -2.89 23.36
CA PRO A 213 -5.19 -2.35 24.70
C PRO A 213 -6.47 -1.62 25.14
N PRO A 214 -6.81 -1.67 26.43
CA PRO A 214 -7.95 -0.92 26.94
C PRO A 214 -7.83 0.55 26.53
N ALA A 215 -8.95 1.16 26.18
CA ALA A 215 -8.99 2.59 25.90
C ALA A 215 -8.50 3.29 27.17
N SER A 216 -7.40 4.05 27.05
CA SER A 216 -6.99 4.94 28.13
C SER A 216 -8.17 5.88 28.41
N GLN A 217 -8.73 5.80 29.58
CA GLN A 217 -9.71 6.76 30.06
C GLN A 217 -8.98 8.11 30.15
N GLU A 218 -9.38 9.07 29.36
CA GLU A 218 -9.18 10.50 29.60
C GLU A 218 -10.50 11.10 30.03
#